data_26085528be686629a5a8ea1c0d316411
#
_entry.id   26085528be686629a5a8ea1c0d316411
#
_cell.length_a   1.000
_cell.length_b   1.000
_cell.length_c   1.000
_cell.angle_alpha   90.00
_cell.angle_beta   90.00
_cell.angle_gamma   90.00
#
_symmetry.space_group_name_H-M   'P 1'
#
loop_
_entity.id
_entity.type
_entity.pdbx_description
1 polymer ?
#
loop_
_entity_poly.entity_id
_entity_poly.type
_entity_poly.pdbx_seq_one_letter_code
_entity_poly.pdbx_strand_id
1 'polypeptide(L)'
;MRRAKTFFAGISLLITLTFAVAEEPQLGSSRVVFQTNYGDIEFGFFPSVAPKTVEHIFKLVRLGCYNTNHFFRVDKGFVAQVADVVGGRTAPMNAEQRKEAEKTVIGEFSKVKHVRGILSMGRYDDPDSASSSFSMLLGDAPHLDGQYAIFGKVTMGDETLRKLEELPTRKEGIFVMPVERISILSSYYYDIDGDSCEEERSLLKRRLAASYVETERWRMKCFP
;
A
#
# COMPACT_ATOMS: atom_id res chain seq x y z
N MET A 1 -43.54 60.16 38.65
CA MET A 1 -42.93 58.84 38.77
C MET A 1 -42.84 58.23 37.41
N ARG A 2 -41.63 58.26 36.78
CA ARG A 2 -41.31 57.61 35.49
C ARG A 2 -40.57 56.33 35.75
N ARG A 3 -41.12 55.15 35.37
CA ARG A 3 -40.47 53.85 35.43
C ARG A 3 -39.55 53.65 34.23
N ALA A 4 -38.24 53.47 34.46
CA ALA A 4 -37.25 53.07 33.46
C ALA A 4 -37.44 51.59 33.15
N LYS A 5 -37.59 51.23 31.90
CA LYS A 5 -37.55 49.83 31.44
C LYS A 5 -36.13 49.50 31.01
N THR A 6 -35.46 48.63 31.73
CA THR A 6 -34.14 48.11 31.40
C THR A 6 -34.29 46.97 30.39
N PHE A 7 -33.73 47.16 29.18
CA PHE A 7 -33.65 46.12 28.16
C PHE A 7 -32.36 45.34 28.40
N PHE A 8 -32.47 44.06 28.74
CA PHE A 8 -31.36 43.13 28.70
C PHE A 8 -31.23 42.56 27.29
N ALA A 9 -30.19 42.96 26.58
CA ALA A 9 -29.77 42.33 25.32
C ALA A 9 -28.94 41.10 25.63
N GLY A 10 -29.51 39.90 25.49
CA GLY A 10 -28.80 38.63 25.58
C GLY A 10 -27.94 38.40 24.32
N ILE A 11 -26.63 38.48 24.48
CA ILE A 11 -25.69 38.08 23.42
C ILE A 11 -25.58 36.55 23.45
N SER A 12 -26.23 35.89 22.47
CA SER A 12 -26.08 34.45 22.26
C SER A 12 -24.78 34.20 21.51
N LEU A 13 -23.76 33.67 22.19
CA LEU A 13 -22.49 33.26 21.62
C LEU A 13 -22.66 31.91 20.94
N LEU A 14 -22.83 31.89 19.62
CA LEU A 14 -22.80 30.67 18.82
C LEU A 14 -21.36 30.17 18.74
N ILE A 15 -21.03 29.13 19.50
CA ILE A 15 -19.76 28.39 19.39
C ILE A 15 -19.93 27.41 18.22
N THR A 16 -19.43 27.76 17.05
CA THR A 16 -19.29 26.82 15.94
C THR A 16 -18.13 25.88 16.23
N LEU A 17 -18.42 24.62 16.63
CA LEU A 17 -17.43 23.57 16.64
C LEU A 17 -17.08 23.20 15.19
N THR A 18 -15.94 23.69 14.71
CA THR A 18 -15.32 23.18 13.49
C THR A 18 -14.64 21.87 13.82
N PHE A 19 -15.24 20.74 13.41
CA PHE A 19 -14.53 19.48 13.38
C PHE A 19 -13.46 19.59 12.29
N ALA A 20 -12.19 19.61 12.67
CA ALA A 20 -11.09 19.42 11.75
C ALA A 20 -11.16 17.97 11.24
N VAL A 21 -11.68 17.76 10.04
CA VAL A 21 -11.50 16.51 9.32
C VAL A 21 -10.00 16.40 9.05
N ALA A 22 -9.36 15.37 9.59
CA ALA A 22 -7.96 15.10 9.28
C ALA A 22 -7.87 14.87 7.77
N GLU A 23 -7.18 15.77 7.08
CA GLU A 23 -6.97 15.66 5.63
C GLU A 23 -6.16 14.40 5.34
N GLU A 24 -6.67 13.53 4.45
CA GLU A 24 -5.93 12.36 4.02
C GLU A 24 -4.61 12.80 3.33
N PRO A 25 -3.48 12.12 3.60
CA PRO A 25 -2.22 12.45 2.95
C PRO A 25 -2.34 12.32 1.44
N GLN A 26 -1.78 13.28 0.71
CA GLN A 26 -1.76 13.23 -0.75
C GLN A 26 -0.77 12.18 -1.25
N LEU A 27 -1.22 11.38 -2.22
CA LEU A 27 -0.36 10.47 -2.95
C LEU A 27 0.56 11.23 -3.90
N GLY A 28 1.82 10.81 -3.99
CA GLY A 28 2.73 11.21 -5.06
C GLY A 28 2.25 10.69 -6.43
N SER A 29 2.95 11.08 -7.51
CA SER A 29 2.60 10.68 -8.88
C SER A 29 2.91 9.20 -9.17
N SER A 30 3.93 8.62 -8.56
CA SER A 30 4.35 7.25 -8.84
C SER A 30 3.39 6.20 -8.29
N ARG A 31 3.12 5.19 -9.09
CA ARG A 31 2.40 3.96 -8.72
C ARG A 31 3.30 2.76 -8.89
N VAL A 32 3.16 1.80 -8.00
CA VAL A 32 3.84 0.51 -8.06
C VAL A 32 2.81 -0.59 -8.18
N VAL A 33 3.08 -1.57 -9.03
CA VAL A 33 2.26 -2.77 -9.16
C VAL A 33 3.07 -3.99 -8.78
N PHE A 34 2.54 -4.78 -7.85
CA PHE A 34 3.00 -6.13 -7.56
C PHE A 34 2.11 -7.12 -8.30
N GLN A 35 2.66 -7.82 -9.27
CA GLN A 35 1.99 -8.92 -9.94
C GLN A 35 2.19 -10.18 -9.10
N THR A 36 1.11 -10.66 -8.50
CA THR A 36 1.16 -11.89 -7.68
C THR A 36 0.52 -13.07 -8.42
N ASN A 37 0.76 -14.28 -7.92
CA ASN A 37 0.07 -15.47 -8.42
C ASN A 37 -1.43 -15.53 -8.07
N TYR A 38 -1.97 -14.51 -7.38
CA TYR A 38 -3.40 -14.38 -7.04
C TYR A 38 -4.06 -13.15 -7.67
N GLY A 39 -3.31 -12.30 -8.35
CA GLY A 39 -3.75 -11.05 -8.98
C GLY A 39 -2.81 -9.90 -8.67
N ASP A 40 -3.07 -8.77 -9.27
CA ASP A 40 -2.26 -7.58 -9.14
C ASP A 40 -2.69 -6.75 -7.92
N ILE A 41 -1.72 -6.08 -7.30
CA ILE A 41 -1.93 -5.10 -6.23
C ILE A 41 -1.17 -3.85 -6.61
N GLU A 42 -1.88 -2.73 -6.77
CA GLU A 42 -1.29 -1.43 -7.03
C GLU A 42 -1.29 -0.57 -5.77
N PHE A 43 -0.24 0.18 -5.56
CA PHE A 43 -0.14 1.12 -4.46
C PHE A 43 0.63 2.38 -4.83
N GLY A 44 0.36 3.45 -4.11
CA GLY A 44 1.05 4.72 -4.23
C GLY A 44 1.67 5.15 -2.90
N PHE A 45 2.55 6.12 -2.97
CA PHE A 45 3.35 6.59 -1.86
C PHE A 45 2.84 7.91 -1.27
N PHE A 46 3.15 8.15 0.01
CA PHE A 46 2.96 9.41 0.72
C PHE A 46 4.31 10.12 0.97
N PRO A 47 4.89 10.78 -0.03
CA PRO A 47 6.23 11.37 0.09
C PRO A 47 6.31 12.51 1.12
N SER A 48 5.18 13.17 1.43
CA SER A 48 5.10 14.18 2.48
C SER A 48 5.03 13.61 3.90
N VAL A 49 4.69 12.31 4.04
CA VAL A 49 4.53 11.64 5.35
C VAL A 49 5.81 10.94 5.78
N ALA A 50 6.44 10.19 4.87
CA ALA A 50 7.62 9.39 5.15
C ALA A 50 8.61 9.44 3.96
N PRO A 51 9.25 10.60 3.69
CA PRO A 51 10.06 10.82 2.50
C PRO A 51 11.23 9.84 2.35
N LYS A 52 11.94 9.52 3.43
CA LYS A 52 13.10 8.60 3.40
C LYS A 52 12.67 7.15 3.19
N THR A 53 11.58 6.75 3.82
CA THR A 53 10.98 5.42 3.64
C THR A 53 10.50 5.26 2.20
N VAL A 54 9.82 6.26 1.65
CA VAL A 54 9.37 6.27 0.25
C VAL A 54 10.55 6.16 -0.71
N GLU A 55 11.59 6.98 -0.52
CA GLU A 55 12.80 6.95 -1.36
C GLU A 55 13.44 5.55 -1.36
N HIS A 56 13.61 4.95 -0.18
CA HIS A 56 14.21 3.63 -0.03
C HIS A 56 13.37 2.53 -0.68
N ILE A 57 12.09 2.43 -0.34
CA ILE A 57 11.18 1.40 -0.89
C ILE A 57 11.04 1.55 -2.40
N PHE A 58 10.88 2.78 -2.90
CA PHE A 58 10.80 3.03 -4.33
C PHE A 58 12.08 2.64 -5.07
N LYS A 59 13.24 2.89 -4.47
CA LYS A 59 14.53 2.45 -5.03
C LYS A 59 14.64 0.93 -5.09
N LEU A 60 14.20 0.21 -4.06
CA LEU A 60 14.13 -1.25 -4.07
C LEU A 60 13.22 -1.78 -5.19
N VAL A 61 12.07 -1.12 -5.44
CA VAL A 61 11.19 -1.45 -6.57
C VAL A 61 11.91 -1.23 -7.89
N ARG A 62 12.55 -0.07 -8.09
CA ARG A 62 13.29 0.26 -9.32
C ARG A 62 14.41 -0.72 -9.62
N LEU A 63 15.08 -1.23 -8.60
CA LEU A 63 16.11 -2.25 -8.72
C LEU A 63 15.54 -3.68 -8.91
N GLY A 64 14.21 -3.85 -8.91
CA GLY A 64 13.54 -5.14 -9.02
C GLY A 64 13.77 -6.05 -7.81
N CYS A 65 14.03 -5.47 -6.63
CA CYS A 65 14.31 -6.24 -5.41
C CYS A 65 13.10 -7.05 -4.94
N TYR A 66 11.88 -6.64 -5.27
CA TYR A 66 10.66 -7.38 -4.90
C TYR A 66 10.30 -8.51 -5.88
N ASN A 67 10.96 -8.62 -7.05
CA ASN A 67 10.73 -9.75 -7.97
C ASN A 67 11.13 -11.07 -7.31
N THR A 68 10.28 -12.08 -7.42
CA THR A 68 10.41 -13.40 -6.79
C THR A 68 10.33 -13.42 -5.25
N ASN A 69 10.00 -12.27 -4.63
CA ASN A 69 9.70 -12.19 -3.20
C ASN A 69 8.30 -12.76 -2.91
N HIS A 70 7.79 -12.65 -1.70
CA HIS A 70 6.51 -13.21 -1.32
C HIS A 70 5.87 -12.48 -0.12
N PHE A 71 4.57 -12.71 0.08
CA PHE A 71 3.91 -12.42 1.33
C PHE A 71 4.12 -13.60 2.29
N PHE A 72 4.83 -13.39 3.37
CA PHE A 72 5.14 -14.46 4.33
C PHE A 72 4.11 -14.56 5.45
N ARG A 73 3.34 -13.50 5.69
CA ARG A 73 2.30 -13.43 6.70
C ARG A 73 1.01 -12.88 6.10
N VAL A 74 -0.09 -13.58 6.34
CA VAL A 74 -1.45 -13.08 6.07
C VAL A 74 -2.30 -13.37 7.29
N ASP A 75 -2.60 -12.31 8.03
CA ASP A 75 -3.42 -12.36 9.23
C ASP A 75 -4.73 -11.64 8.91
N LYS A 76 -5.80 -12.41 8.71
CA LYS A 76 -7.10 -11.93 8.23
C LYS A 76 -7.63 -10.80 9.10
N GLY A 77 -8.06 -9.71 8.46
CA GLY A 77 -8.54 -8.50 9.13
C GLY A 77 -7.44 -7.66 9.78
N PHE A 78 -6.17 -8.07 9.67
CA PHE A 78 -5.04 -7.33 10.25
C PHE A 78 -4.01 -6.93 9.17
N VAL A 79 -3.18 -7.84 8.68
CA VAL A 79 -2.11 -7.51 7.72
C VAL A 79 -1.87 -8.61 6.68
N ALA A 80 -1.48 -8.18 5.44
CA ALA A 80 -0.73 -8.98 4.49
C ALA A 80 0.70 -8.41 4.44
N GLN A 81 1.69 -9.14 4.95
CA GLN A 81 3.05 -8.65 5.12
C GLN A 81 4.01 -9.28 4.11
N VAL A 82 4.71 -8.41 3.39
CA VAL A 82 5.75 -8.74 2.42
C VAL A 82 7.04 -9.09 3.17
N ALA A 83 7.70 -10.17 2.78
CA ALA A 83 8.97 -10.59 3.36
C ALA A 83 10.09 -9.58 3.08
N ASP A 84 11.09 -9.55 3.96
CA ASP A 84 12.33 -8.85 3.68
C ASP A 84 12.96 -9.41 2.39
N VAL A 85 13.43 -8.52 1.52
CA VAL A 85 13.92 -8.92 0.19
C VAL A 85 15.23 -9.69 0.25
N VAL A 86 16.03 -9.55 1.32
CA VAL A 86 17.30 -10.32 1.47
C VAL A 86 17.01 -11.81 1.68
N GLY A 87 16.02 -12.13 2.52
CA GLY A 87 15.67 -13.53 2.84
C GLY A 87 14.44 -14.07 2.13
N GLY A 88 13.59 -13.18 1.56
CA GLY A 88 12.28 -13.55 1.01
C GLY A 88 12.26 -13.97 -0.45
N ARG A 89 13.26 -13.60 -1.22
CA ARG A 89 13.35 -13.89 -2.67
C ARG A 89 13.83 -15.32 -2.95
N THR A 90 13.40 -15.85 -4.09
CA THR A 90 13.96 -17.09 -4.64
C THR A 90 15.11 -16.83 -5.62
N ALA A 91 15.08 -15.71 -6.35
CA ALA A 91 16.17 -15.33 -7.24
C ALA A 91 17.31 -14.63 -6.48
N PRO A 92 18.57 -14.87 -6.82
CA PRO A 92 19.71 -14.22 -6.20
C PRO A 92 19.71 -12.71 -6.49
N MET A 93 20.31 -11.94 -5.59
CA MET A 93 20.54 -10.50 -5.77
C MET A 93 21.90 -10.23 -6.39
N ASN A 94 21.96 -9.24 -7.26
CA ASN A 94 23.24 -8.64 -7.66
C ASN A 94 23.78 -7.73 -6.52
N ALA A 95 25.01 -7.22 -6.72
CA ALA A 95 25.70 -6.43 -5.69
C ALA A 95 24.97 -5.11 -5.36
N GLU A 96 24.37 -4.46 -6.36
CA GLU A 96 23.62 -3.20 -6.17
C GLU A 96 22.32 -3.42 -5.40
N GLN A 97 21.57 -4.45 -5.77
CA GLN A 97 20.36 -4.86 -5.07
C GLN A 97 20.64 -5.18 -3.60
N ARG A 98 21.69 -5.98 -3.32
CA ARG A 98 22.09 -6.34 -1.97
C ARG A 98 22.48 -5.11 -1.15
N LYS A 99 23.32 -4.26 -1.71
CA LYS A 99 23.76 -3.01 -1.06
C LYS A 99 22.58 -2.11 -0.66
N GLU A 100 21.53 -2.03 -1.49
CA GLU A 100 20.34 -1.24 -1.16
C GLU A 100 19.45 -1.98 -0.15
N ALA A 101 19.26 -3.28 -0.31
CA ALA A 101 18.38 -4.09 0.52
C ALA A 101 18.84 -4.22 1.99
N GLU A 102 20.14 -4.12 2.24
CA GLU A 102 20.75 -4.19 3.58
C GLU A 102 20.66 -2.86 4.36
N LYS A 103 20.18 -1.78 3.72
CA LYS A 103 19.99 -0.51 4.43
C LYS A 103 18.76 -0.55 5.32
N THR A 104 18.86 0.18 6.42
CA THR A 104 17.73 0.53 7.26
C THR A 104 17.32 1.98 7.06
N VAL A 105 16.09 2.31 7.45
CA VAL A 105 15.55 3.66 7.41
C VAL A 105 15.10 4.07 8.79
N ILE A 106 15.24 5.37 9.09
CA ILE A 106 14.78 5.93 10.35
C ILE A 106 13.25 5.80 10.47
N GLY A 107 12.73 5.72 11.70
CA GLY A 107 11.31 5.67 11.98
C GLY A 107 10.62 7.00 11.70
N GLU A 108 9.94 7.12 10.57
CA GLU A 108 9.16 8.31 10.19
C GLU A 108 7.70 8.16 10.66
N PHE A 109 7.48 8.31 11.97
CA PHE A 109 6.16 8.16 12.56
C PHE A 109 5.28 9.38 12.32
N SER A 110 4.00 9.17 12.05
CA SER A 110 3.04 10.21 11.71
C SER A 110 1.71 10.05 12.47
N LYS A 111 0.80 11.01 12.26
CA LYS A 111 -0.58 10.97 12.80
C LYS A 111 -1.56 10.22 11.88
N VAL A 112 -1.10 9.76 10.72
CA VAL A 112 -1.91 8.96 9.79
C VAL A 112 -2.35 7.70 10.49
N LYS A 113 -3.58 7.26 10.24
CA LYS A 113 -4.18 6.11 10.90
C LYS A 113 -3.90 4.81 10.14
N HIS A 114 -3.66 3.74 10.87
CA HIS A 114 -3.55 2.39 10.32
C HIS A 114 -4.96 1.85 10.06
N VAL A 115 -5.44 2.07 8.84
CA VAL A 115 -6.73 1.55 8.36
C VAL A 115 -6.50 0.65 7.14
N ARG A 116 -7.53 -0.11 6.72
CA ARG A 116 -7.43 -0.99 5.55
C ARG A 116 -6.84 -0.28 4.34
N GLY A 117 -5.90 -0.95 3.66
CA GLY A 117 -5.20 -0.47 2.47
C GLY A 117 -3.94 0.35 2.75
N ILE A 118 -3.69 0.78 3.97
CA ILE A 118 -2.46 1.52 4.34
C ILE A 118 -1.23 0.61 4.23
N LEU A 119 -0.11 1.19 3.79
CA LEU A 119 1.21 0.57 3.78
C LEU A 119 2.00 1.02 5.01
N SER A 120 2.45 0.06 5.80
CA SER A 120 3.16 0.28 7.06
C SER A 120 4.44 -0.54 7.11
N MET A 121 5.57 0.08 7.47
CA MET A 121 6.86 -0.61 7.55
C MET A 121 6.88 -1.67 8.63
N GLY A 122 7.50 -2.81 8.32
CA GLY A 122 7.92 -3.78 9.33
C GLY A 122 9.24 -3.35 9.97
N ARG A 123 9.38 -3.57 11.28
CA ARG A 123 10.62 -3.28 12.02
C ARG A 123 10.80 -4.21 13.21
N TYR A 124 11.99 -4.24 13.78
CA TYR A 124 12.28 -4.83 15.08
C TYR A 124 12.02 -3.83 16.21
N ASP A 125 12.54 -4.08 17.41
CA ASP A 125 12.34 -3.20 18.58
C ASP A 125 12.95 -1.81 18.37
N ASP A 126 14.11 -1.73 17.70
CA ASP A 126 14.71 -0.47 17.31
C ASP A 126 13.82 0.24 16.27
N PRO A 127 13.35 1.47 16.53
CA PRO A 127 12.54 2.25 15.61
C PRO A 127 13.20 2.50 14.25
N ASP A 128 14.53 2.47 14.16
CA ASP A 128 15.31 2.73 12.95
C ASP A 128 15.76 1.44 12.24
N SER A 129 15.19 0.30 12.61
CA SER A 129 15.52 -1.03 12.06
C SER A 129 14.70 -1.45 10.84
N ALA A 130 13.77 -0.61 10.37
CA ALA A 130 12.99 -0.93 9.19
C ALA A 130 13.87 -0.99 7.93
N SER A 131 13.69 -2.04 7.09
CA SER A 131 14.46 -2.20 5.85
C SER A 131 13.55 -2.34 4.63
N SER A 132 13.13 -3.54 4.28
CA SER A 132 12.36 -3.79 3.05
C SER A 132 11.03 -4.53 3.29
N SER A 133 10.83 -5.07 4.49
CA SER A 133 9.56 -5.71 4.87
C SER A 133 8.51 -4.66 5.22
N PHE A 134 7.30 -4.81 4.68
CA PHE A 134 6.18 -3.94 5.02
C PHE A 134 4.85 -4.68 4.94
N SER A 135 3.85 -4.12 5.59
CA SER A 135 2.49 -4.65 5.64
C SER A 135 1.53 -3.79 4.81
N MET A 136 0.61 -4.45 4.13
CA MET A 136 -0.62 -3.88 3.60
C MET A 136 -1.72 -4.18 4.62
N LEU A 137 -2.36 -3.16 5.20
CA LEU A 137 -3.38 -3.33 6.22
C LEU A 137 -4.65 -3.95 5.62
N LEU A 138 -5.18 -4.96 6.27
CA LEU A 138 -6.43 -5.65 5.90
C LEU A 138 -7.62 -5.20 6.77
N GLY A 139 -7.36 -4.41 7.81
CA GLY A 139 -8.34 -3.82 8.71
C GLY A 139 -7.74 -2.71 9.54
N ASP A 140 -8.52 -2.16 10.47
CA ASP A 140 -8.09 -1.09 11.35
C ASP A 140 -7.16 -1.63 12.44
N ALA A 141 -6.02 -0.97 12.64
CA ALA A 141 -5.00 -1.36 13.60
C ALA A 141 -4.52 -0.15 14.43
N PRO A 142 -5.38 0.47 15.25
CA PRO A 142 -5.05 1.69 15.99
C PRO A 142 -3.89 1.52 16.97
N HIS A 143 -3.60 0.29 17.40
CA HIS A 143 -2.45 -0.02 18.26
C HIS A 143 -1.09 0.16 17.56
N LEU A 144 -1.06 0.29 16.23
CA LEU A 144 0.15 0.59 15.45
C LEU A 144 0.36 2.11 15.24
N ASP A 145 -0.66 2.93 15.53
CA ASP A 145 -0.61 4.37 15.30
C ASP A 145 0.55 5.02 16.06
N GLY A 146 1.34 5.83 15.34
CA GLY A 146 2.49 6.51 15.90
C GLY A 146 3.68 5.61 16.29
N GLN A 147 3.61 4.29 16.03
CA GLN A 147 4.67 3.33 16.35
C GLN A 147 5.32 2.73 15.11
N TYR A 148 4.64 2.74 13.97
CA TYR A 148 5.14 2.24 12.69
C TYR A 148 5.01 3.31 11.61
N ALA A 149 6.00 3.40 10.73
CA ALA A 149 6.03 4.38 9.66
C ALA A 149 5.02 4.00 8.56
N ILE A 150 4.05 4.89 8.33
CA ILE A 150 3.12 4.81 7.19
C ILE A 150 3.74 5.56 6.01
N PHE A 151 3.81 4.90 4.85
CA PHE A 151 4.49 5.48 3.69
C PHE A 151 3.68 5.45 2.39
N GLY A 152 2.46 4.90 2.42
CA GLY A 152 1.62 4.82 1.23
C GLY A 152 0.28 4.13 1.49
N LYS A 153 -0.47 3.92 0.41
CA LYS A 153 -1.70 3.12 0.43
C LYS A 153 -1.91 2.35 -0.88
N VAL A 154 -2.65 1.25 -0.78
CA VAL A 154 -3.17 0.49 -1.92
C VAL A 154 -4.15 1.38 -2.69
N THR A 155 -4.00 1.42 -4.01
CA THR A 155 -4.83 2.20 -4.92
C THR A 155 -5.73 1.33 -5.79
N MET A 156 -5.28 0.09 -6.09
CA MET A 156 -6.07 -0.93 -6.80
C MET A 156 -5.68 -2.33 -6.31
N GLY A 157 -6.57 -3.31 -6.49
CA GLY A 157 -6.31 -4.71 -6.13
C GLY A 157 -6.77 -5.10 -4.72
N ASP A 158 -7.73 -4.37 -4.11
CA ASP A 158 -8.36 -4.78 -2.86
C ASP A 158 -9.03 -6.16 -2.98
N GLU A 159 -9.56 -6.50 -4.16
CA GLU A 159 -10.09 -7.83 -4.47
C GLU A 159 -9.00 -8.92 -4.41
N THR A 160 -7.76 -8.60 -4.78
CA THR A 160 -6.62 -9.51 -4.59
C THR A 160 -6.30 -9.66 -3.11
N LEU A 161 -6.24 -8.58 -2.34
CA LEU A 161 -6.05 -8.65 -0.89
C LEU A 161 -7.13 -9.50 -0.20
N ARG A 162 -8.41 -9.36 -0.61
CA ARG A 162 -9.52 -10.21 -0.11
C ARG A 162 -9.32 -11.69 -0.43
N LYS A 163 -8.82 -12.01 -1.62
CA LYS A 163 -8.47 -13.40 -1.95
C LYS A 163 -7.35 -13.93 -1.04
N LEU A 164 -6.33 -13.11 -0.75
CA LEU A 164 -5.25 -13.52 0.16
C LEU A 164 -5.78 -13.83 1.56
N GLU A 165 -6.76 -13.05 2.05
CA GLU A 165 -7.38 -13.25 3.37
C GLU A 165 -8.16 -14.59 3.49
N GLU A 166 -8.60 -15.17 2.38
CA GLU A 166 -9.35 -16.42 2.36
C GLU A 166 -8.46 -17.65 2.15
N LEU A 167 -7.15 -17.47 1.93
CA LEU A 167 -6.24 -18.59 1.73
C LEU A 167 -6.02 -19.36 3.03
N PRO A 168 -5.81 -20.68 2.94
CA PRO A 168 -5.42 -21.49 4.09
C PRO A 168 -4.14 -20.98 4.73
N THR A 169 -4.16 -20.81 6.06
CA THR A 169 -3.01 -20.35 6.83
C THR A 169 -2.65 -21.34 7.93
N ARG A 170 -1.43 -21.26 8.42
CA ARG A 170 -0.94 -21.97 9.61
C ARG A 170 -0.29 -20.99 10.57
N LYS A 171 -0.36 -21.27 11.86
CA LYS A 171 0.39 -20.52 12.88
C LYS A 171 1.81 -21.06 12.96
N GLU A 172 2.78 -20.14 12.92
CA GLU A 172 4.20 -20.43 13.13
C GLU A 172 4.77 -19.39 14.08
N GLY A 173 4.91 -19.74 15.35
CA GLY A 173 5.21 -18.79 16.41
C GLY A 173 4.13 -17.73 16.56
N ILE A 174 4.52 -16.47 16.39
CA ILE A 174 3.62 -15.29 16.45
C ILE A 174 3.00 -14.96 15.08
N PHE A 175 3.42 -15.65 14.01
CA PHE A 175 2.98 -15.34 12.65
C PHE A 175 1.86 -16.26 12.18
N VAL A 176 0.95 -15.70 11.41
CA VAL A 176 -0.06 -16.43 10.64
C VAL A 176 0.43 -16.48 9.19
N MET A 177 0.97 -17.64 8.78
CA MET A 177 1.62 -17.79 7.49
C MET A 177 0.70 -18.51 6.50
N PRO A 178 0.64 -18.10 5.22
CA PRO A 178 -0.08 -18.86 4.20
C PRO A 178 0.54 -20.24 4.02
N VAL A 179 -0.30 -21.27 3.82
CA VAL A 179 0.14 -22.65 3.57
C VAL A 179 0.90 -22.73 2.25
N GLU A 180 0.36 -22.07 1.22
CA GLU A 180 1.00 -21.96 -0.09
C GLU A 180 1.71 -20.60 -0.23
N ARG A 181 2.83 -20.60 -0.95
CA ARG A 181 3.60 -19.39 -1.18
C ARG A 181 2.83 -18.38 -2.03
N ILE A 182 2.59 -17.20 -1.48
CA ILE A 182 2.03 -16.06 -2.22
C ILE A 182 3.21 -15.29 -2.83
N SER A 183 3.53 -15.61 -4.08
CA SER A 183 4.71 -15.05 -4.76
C SER A 183 4.39 -13.72 -5.44
N ILE A 184 5.31 -12.77 -5.33
CA ILE A 184 5.38 -11.58 -6.17
C ILE A 184 6.20 -11.97 -7.40
N LEU A 185 5.53 -12.22 -8.51
CA LEU A 185 6.14 -12.69 -9.76
C LEU A 185 7.03 -11.61 -10.36
N SER A 186 6.51 -10.38 -10.42
CA SER A 186 7.24 -9.19 -10.84
C SER A 186 6.72 -7.94 -10.14
N SER A 187 7.53 -6.90 -10.13
CA SER A 187 7.15 -5.57 -9.70
C SER A 187 7.56 -4.55 -10.75
N TYR A 188 6.69 -3.60 -11.04
CA TYR A 188 6.98 -2.47 -11.91
C TYR A 188 6.34 -1.20 -11.36
N TYR A 189 6.72 -0.07 -11.93
CA TYR A 189 6.18 1.23 -11.57
C TYR A 189 5.88 2.06 -12.82
N TYR A 190 4.99 3.05 -12.64
CA TYR A 190 4.68 4.06 -13.62
C TYR A 190 4.28 5.36 -12.92
N ASP A 191 4.42 6.47 -13.62
CA ASP A 191 4.01 7.77 -13.10
C ASP A 191 2.64 8.14 -13.67
N ILE A 192 1.77 8.70 -12.79
CA ILE A 192 0.50 9.30 -13.20
C ILE A 192 0.80 10.74 -13.57
N ASP A 193 1.08 10.99 -14.83
CA ASP A 193 1.12 12.36 -15.36
C ASP A 193 -0.31 12.86 -15.48
N GLY A 194 -0.60 14.03 -14.94
CA GLY A 194 -1.93 14.64 -15.05
C GLY A 194 -2.36 14.71 -16.52
N ASP A 195 -3.57 14.30 -16.84
CA ASP A 195 -4.27 14.27 -18.13
C ASP A 195 -3.88 13.18 -19.15
N SER A 196 -2.62 12.75 -19.27
CA SER A 196 -2.25 11.72 -20.27
C SER A 196 -2.58 10.28 -19.83
N CYS A 197 -2.65 10.03 -18.55
CA CYS A 197 -2.79 8.68 -18.00
C CYS A 197 -4.17 8.03 -18.25
N GLU A 198 -5.24 8.83 -18.31
CA GLU A 198 -6.58 8.29 -18.58
C GLU A 198 -6.71 7.86 -20.05
N GLU A 199 -6.04 8.58 -20.94
CA GLU A 199 -5.98 8.26 -22.37
C GLU A 199 -5.10 7.01 -22.66
N GLU A 200 -3.94 6.90 -22.02
CA GLU A 200 -3.09 5.69 -22.11
C GLU A 200 -3.73 4.46 -21.47
N ARG A 201 -4.37 4.61 -20.31
CA ARG A 201 -5.17 3.53 -19.68
C ARG A 201 -6.31 3.07 -20.59
N SER A 202 -6.99 4.01 -21.24
CA SER A 202 -8.05 3.74 -22.21
C SER A 202 -7.51 3.02 -23.44
N LEU A 203 -6.36 3.46 -23.96
CA LEU A 203 -5.66 2.83 -25.08
C LEU A 203 -5.17 1.41 -24.72
N LEU A 204 -4.60 1.22 -23.53
CA LEU A 204 -4.16 -0.10 -23.06
C LEU A 204 -5.33 -1.06 -22.87
N LYS A 205 -6.43 -0.60 -22.27
CA LYS A 205 -7.67 -1.40 -22.15
C LYS A 205 -8.23 -1.76 -23.51
N ARG A 206 -8.21 -0.85 -24.50
CA ARG A 206 -8.65 -1.12 -25.87
C ARG A 206 -7.75 -2.14 -26.57
N ARG A 207 -6.42 -2.06 -26.38
CA ARG A 207 -5.46 -3.03 -26.94
C ARG A 207 -5.62 -4.41 -26.34
N LEU A 208 -5.79 -4.51 -25.02
CA LEU A 208 -6.05 -5.78 -24.33
C LEU A 208 -7.38 -6.39 -24.74
N ALA A 209 -8.45 -5.59 -24.85
CA ALA A 209 -9.74 -6.07 -25.34
C ALA A 209 -9.68 -6.53 -26.80
N ALA A 210 -8.94 -5.83 -27.66
CA ALA A 210 -8.74 -6.21 -29.05
C ALA A 210 -7.95 -7.53 -29.16
N SER A 211 -6.88 -7.70 -28.38
CA SER A 211 -6.11 -8.95 -28.36
C SER A 211 -6.91 -10.13 -27.83
N TYR A 212 -7.78 -9.90 -26.84
CA TYR A 212 -8.68 -10.94 -26.34
C TYR A 212 -9.71 -11.40 -27.38
N VAL A 213 -10.32 -10.44 -28.09
CA VAL A 213 -11.28 -10.74 -29.19
C VAL A 213 -10.58 -11.47 -30.34
N GLU A 214 -9.34 -11.13 -30.64
CA GLU A 214 -8.56 -11.78 -31.70
C GLU A 214 -8.17 -13.21 -31.30
N THR A 215 -7.82 -13.44 -30.05
CA THR A 215 -7.53 -14.78 -29.50
C THR A 215 -8.78 -15.69 -29.49
N GLU A 216 -9.96 -15.17 -29.11
CA GLU A 216 -11.22 -15.91 -29.17
C GLU A 216 -11.64 -16.20 -30.62
N ARG A 217 -11.43 -15.25 -31.53
CA ARG A 217 -11.71 -15.45 -32.97
C ARG A 217 -10.79 -16.52 -33.58
N TRP A 218 -9.54 -16.62 -33.13
CA TRP A 218 -8.62 -17.68 -33.49
C TRP A 218 -9.03 -19.03 -32.95
N ARG A 219 -9.46 -19.07 -31.69
CA ARG A 219 -9.92 -20.29 -31.03
C ARG A 219 -11.13 -20.90 -31.73
N MET A 220 -12.12 -20.07 -32.12
CA MET A 220 -13.31 -20.52 -32.84
C MET A 220 -13.01 -20.94 -34.29
N LYS A 221 -11.91 -20.48 -34.92
CA LYS A 221 -11.50 -20.90 -36.27
C LYS A 221 -10.67 -22.16 -36.30
N CYS A 222 -9.93 -22.47 -35.25
CA CYS A 222 -8.99 -23.59 -35.20
C CYS A 222 -9.54 -24.83 -34.51
N PHE A 223 -10.66 -24.72 -33.79
CA PHE A 223 -11.32 -25.82 -33.08
C PHE A 223 -12.84 -25.71 -33.31
N PRO A 224 -13.37 -26.25 -34.44
CA PRO A 224 -14.81 -26.32 -34.67
C PRO A 224 -15.50 -27.32 -33.75
#